data_98cf4b2adb1f4567f739a8e21498a3ff
#
_entry.id   98cf4b2adb1f4567f739a8e21498a3ff
#
_cell.length_a   1.000
_cell.length_b   1.000
_cell.length_c   1.000
_cell.angle_alpha   90.00
_cell.angle_beta   90.00
_cell.angle_gamma   90.00
#
_symmetry.space_group_name_H-M   'P 1'
#
loop_
_entity.id
_entity.type
_entity.pdbx_description
1 polymer ?
#
loop_
_entity_poly.entity_id
_entity_poly.type
_entity_poly.pdbx_seq_one_letter_code
_entity_poly.pdbx_strand_id
1 'polypeptide(L)'
;MEETTLLRLENVDICREENVILHNASFVLKNGEFVYVIGKVGSGKSSLLKSLYCEIPIMNGVAFLMEYNLCKIKRKEIPYLRRKLGIVFQDFQLLTDRSVIKNLEFVLKATGWKNKEQIAERIDNVLIQVGMQNKGYKMPHELSGGEQQRIVIARALLNDPKLILADEPTGNLDPETSGQILQLLHDISRRGTSVVMTTHNYTLVHNYPARIVKCENGLLCDLNSDKEGE
;
A
#
# COMPACT_ATOMS: atom_id res chain seq x y z
N MET A 1 7.37 -8.70 23.18
CA MET A 1 6.41 -9.21 22.18
C MET A 1 7.25 -9.68 21.02
N GLU A 2 7.16 -10.94 20.62
CA GLU A 2 7.84 -11.42 19.41
C GLU A 2 7.35 -10.59 18.21
N GLU A 3 8.28 -9.96 17.53
CA GLU A 3 8.01 -9.20 16.30
C GLU A 3 7.57 -10.18 15.22
N THR A 4 6.25 -10.32 15.04
CA THR A 4 5.71 -11.24 14.05
C THR A 4 5.95 -10.74 12.65
N THR A 5 6.60 -11.56 11.83
CA THR A 5 6.83 -11.28 10.40
C THR A 5 5.51 -11.25 9.65
N LEU A 6 5.24 -10.14 8.93
CA LEU A 6 4.05 -9.97 8.11
C LEU A 6 4.29 -10.40 6.67
N LEU A 7 5.46 -10.04 6.11
CA LEU A 7 5.90 -10.38 4.75
C LEU A 7 7.31 -10.96 4.80
N ARG A 8 7.54 -12.03 4.07
CA ARG A 8 8.85 -12.67 3.90
C ARG A 8 9.02 -13.07 2.44
N LEU A 9 9.97 -12.44 1.79
CA LEU A 9 10.48 -12.81 0.47
C LEU A 9 11.92 -13.30 0.63
N GLU A 10 12.28 -14.43 0.04
CA GLU A 10 13.63 -14.98 0.04
C GLU A 10 13.97 -15.50 -1.35
N ASN A 11 14.96 -14.88 -1.98
CA ASN A 11 15.49 -15.23 -3.29
C ASN A 11 14.39 -15.40 -4.35
N VAL A 12 13.41 -14.49 -4.39
CA VAL A 12 12.31 -14.54 -5.34
C VAL A 12 12.64 -13.77 -6.62
N ASP A 13 12.13 -14.27 -7.74
CA ASP A 13 12.14 -13.54 -8.99
C ASP A 13 10.75 -13.00 -9.31
N ILE A 14 10.70 -11.72 -9.71
CA ILE A 14 9.47 -11.07 -10.14
C ILE A 14 9.56 -10.80 -11.63
N CYS A 15 8.68 -11.46 -12.39
CA CYS A 15 8.67 -11.41 -13.85
C CYS A 15 7.43 -10.67 -14.35
N ARG A 16 7.63 -9.84 -15.37
CA ARG A 16 6.53 -9.27 -16.14
C ARG A 16 6.65 -9.80 -17.57
N GLU A 17 5.67 -10.59 -17.99
CA GLU A 17 5.71 -11.35 -19.22
C GLU A 17 6.95 -12.28 -19.21
N GLU A 18 7.86 -12.17 -20.17
CA GLU A 18 9.08 -12.98 -20.25
C GLU A 18 10.30 -12.30 -19.61
N ASN A 19 10.16 -11.06 -19.12
CA ASN A 19 11.26 -10.30 -18.55
C ASN A 19 11.30 -10.40 -17.03
N VAL A 20 12.44 -10.79 -16.47
CA VAL A 20 12.68 -10.70 -15.03
C VAL A 20 12.98 -9.25 -14.67
N ILE A 21 12.14 -8.68 -13.80
CA ILE A 21 12.24 -7.29 -13.34
C ILE A 21 13.07 -7.19 -12.05
N LEU A 22 12.87 -8.14 -11.13
CA LEU A 22 13.65 -8.25 -9.91
C LEU A 22 14.18 -9.68 -9.80
N HIS A 23 15.47 -9.80 -9.51
CA HIS A 23 16.19 -11.07 -9.37
C HIS A 23 16.56 -11.30 -7.90
N ASN A 24 16.42 -12.53 -7.42
CA ASN A 24 16.85 -12.94 -6.07
C ASN A 24 16.42 -11.95 -4.99
N ALA A 25 15.23 -11.37 -5.13
CA ALA A 25 14.73 -10.35 -4.23
C ALA A 25 14.45 -10.97 -2.85
N SER A 26 15.05 -10.40 -1.81
CA SER A 26 14.81 -10.79 -0.42
C SER A 26 14.36 -9.56 0.36
N PHE A 27 13.25 -9.71 1.10
CA PHE A 27 12.64 -8.62 1.84
C PHE A 27 11.78 -9.18 2.97
N VAL A 28 11.97 -8.66 4.17
CA VAL A 28 11.16 -9.00 5.35
C VAL A 28 10.50 -7.74 5.86
N LEU A 29 9.20 -7.79 6.15
CA LEU A 29 8.43 -6.74 6.79
C LEU A 29 7.83 -7.25 8.09
N LYS A 30 8.00 -6.51 9.17
CA LYS A 30 7.41 -6.77 10.48
C LYS A 30 6.04 -6.11 10.61
N ASN A 31 5.22 -6.56 11.55
CA ASN A 31 3.94 -5.92 11.84
C ASN A 31 4.14 -4.48 12.35
N GLY A 32 3.31 -3.56 11.85
CA GLY A 32 3.35 -2.14 12.23
C GLY A 32 4.52 -1.36 11.66
N GLU A 33 5.35 -1.97 10.81
CA GLU A 33 6.52 -1.32 10.23
C GLU A 33 6.15 -0.43 9.04
N PHE A 34 6.82 0.72 8.93
CA PHE A 34 6.78 1.59 7.75
C PHE A 34 8.07 1.43 6.96
N VAL A 35 7.96 1.07 5.68
CA VAL A 35 9.11 0.86 4.79
C VAL A 35 8.95 1.65 3.50
N TYR A 36 9.98 2.42 3.15
CA TYR A 36 10.10 3.00 1.82
C TYR A 36 10.79 2.04 0.87
N VAL A 37 10.21 1.86 -0.30
CA VAL A 37 10.88 1.24 -1.44
C VAL A 37 11.27 2.36 -2.42
N ILE A 38 12.55 2.72 -2.44
CA ILE A 38 13.07 3.81 -3.27
C ILE A 38 13.76 3.28 -4.53
N GLY A 39 13.88 4.11 -5.54
CA GLY A 39 14.61 3.79 -6.78
C GLY A 39 14.13 4.62 -7.96
N LYS A 40 14.89 4.60 -9.05
CA LYS A 40 14.56 5.33 -10.28
C LYS A 40 13.23 4.85 -10.88
N VAL A 41 12.61 5.67 -11.72
CA VAL A 41 11.46 5.25 -12.54
C VAL A 41 11.87 4.03 -13.38
N GLY A 42 11.00 3.00 -13.41
CA GLY A 42 11.28 1.74 -14.12
C GLY A 42 12.18 0.75 -13.37
N SER A 43 12.63 1.00 -12.15
CA SER A 43 13.50 0.08 -11.38
C SER A 43 12.81 -1.19 -10.84
N GLY A 44 11.47 -1.30 -10.96
CA GLY A 44 10.71 -2.47 -10.50
C GLY A 44 9.88 -2.26 -9.23
N LYS A 45 9.87 -1.06 -8.63
CA LYS A 45 9.11 -0.74 -7.40
C LYS A 45 7.63 -1.12 -7.48
N SER A 46 6.93 -0.65 -8.52
CA SER A 46 5.51 -0.96 -8.74
C SER A 46 5.31 -2.45 -9.04
N SER A 47 6.27 -3.12 -9.70
CA SER A 47 6.21 -4.57 -9.95
C SER A 47 6.31 -5.36 -8.65
N LEU A 48 7.15 -4.92 -7.71
CA LEU A 48 7.21 -5.49 -6.37
C LEU A 48 5.85 -5.38 -5.68
N LEU A 49 5.25 -4.17 -5.61
CA LEU A 49 3.94 -4.01 -4.98
C LEU A 49 2.88 -4.89 -5.65
N LYS A 50 2.84 -4.91 -6.99
CA LYS A 50 1.90 -5.71 -7.79
C LYS A 50 2.02 -7.20 -7.52
N SER A 51 3.22 -7.70 -7.25
CA SER A 51 3.42 -9.09 -6.89
C SER A 51 2.86 -9.43 -5.51
N LEU A 52 2.91 -8.49 -4.55
CA LEU A 52 2.39 -8.69 -3.20
C LEU A 52 0.85 -8.82 -3.15
N TYR A 53 0.13 -8.20 -4.08
CA TYR A 53 -1.32 -8.42 -4.21
C TYR A 53 -1.70 -9.33 -5.39
N CYS A 54 -0.73 -10.12 -5.89
CA CYS A 54 -0.91 -11.16 -6.90
C CYS A 54 -1.51 -10.65 -8.23
N GLU A 55 -1.10 -9.46 -8.69
CA GLU A 55 -1.34 -9.01 -10.06
C GLU A 55 -0.22 -9.53 -10.98
N ILE A 56 1.01 -9.57 -10.47
CA ILE A 56 2.19 -10.16 -11.12
C ILE A 56 2.58 -11.41 -10.32
N PRO A 57 2.85 -12.55 -10.97
CA PRO A 57 3.27 -13.76 -10.28
C PRO A 57 4.69 -13.61 -9.70
N ILE A 58 4.91 -14.25 -8.56
CA ILE A 58 6.25 -14.44 -7.99
C ILE A 58 6.75 -15.82 -8.45
N MET A 59 7.93 -15.83 -9.04
CA MET A 59 8.61 -17.02 -9.50
C MET A 59 9.77 -17.35 -8.55
N ASN A 60 10.04 -18.64 -8.40
CA ASN A 60 11.14 -19.15 -7.55
C ASN A 60 11.08 -18.70 -6.07
N GLY A 61 12.02 -19.15 -5.27
CA GLY A 61 12.21 -18.71 -3.89
C GLY A 61 11.07 -19.02 -2.93
N VAL A 62 11.03 -18.25 -1.85
CA VAL A 62 10.02 -18.33 -0.80
C VAL A 62 9.32 -16.97 -0.67
N ALA A 63 7.98 -16.96 -0.75
CA ALA A 63 7.19 -15.75 -0.60
C ALA A 63 5.96 -16.01 0.27
N PHE A 64 5.95 -15.42 1.44
CA PHE A 64 4.81 -15.45 2.35
C PHE A 64 4.36 -14.04 2.69
N LEU A 65 3.05 -13.81 2.59
CA LEU A 65 2.41 -12.61 3.11
C LEU A 65 1.29 -13.04 4.04
N MET A 66 1.44 -12.74 5.32
CA MET A 66 0.59 -13.32 6.36
C MET A 66 0.61 -14.86 6.26
N GLU A 67 -0.55 -15.50 6.21
CA GLU A 67 -0.71 -16.96 6.05
C GLU A 67 -0.62 -17.45 4.59
N TYR A 68 -0.49 -16.55 3.60
CA TYR A 68 -0.53 -16.90 2.18
C TYR A 68 0.86 -17.14 1.61
N ASN A 69 1.06 -18.29 0.97
CA ASN A 69 2.23 -18.55 0.12
C ASN A 69 1.97 -17.97 -1.27
N LEU A 70 2.61 -16.84 -1.60
CA LEU A 70 2.36 -16.10 -2.84
C LEU A 70 2.82 -16.87 -4.10
N CYS A 71 3.84 -17.74 -3.98
CA CYS A 71 4.29 -18.57 -5.10
C CYS A 71 3.29 -19.69 -5.45
N LYS A 72 2.40 -20.07 -4.51
CA LYS A 72 1.48 -21.21 -4.65
C LYS A 72 0.01 -20.82 -4.46
N ILE A 73 -0.28 -19.53 -4.29
CA ILE A 73 -1.64 -19.05 -4.03
C ILE A 73 -2.57 -19.41 -5.18
N LYS A 74 -3.71 -19.97 -4.85
CA LYS A 74 -4.73 -20.33 -5.84
C LYS A 74 -5.56 -19.10 -6.22
N ARG A 75 -5.97 -19.01 -7.47
CA ARG A 75 -6.78 -17.88 -7.98
C ARG A 75 -8.01 -17.55 -7.11
N LYS A 76 -8.65 -18.56 -6.52
CA LYS A 76 -9.79 -18.39 -5.61
C LYS A 76 -9.43 -17.75 -4.25
N GLU A 77 -8.17 -17.78 -3.84
CA GLU A 77 -7.69 -17.26 -2.57
C GLU A 77 -7.27 -15.77 -2.67
N ILE A 78 -6.88 -15.33 -3.88
CA ILE A 78 -6.44 -13.95 -4.14
C ILE A 78 -7.44 -12.88 -3.64
N PRO A 79 -8.77 -13.00 -3.86
CA PRO A 79 -9.71 -12.02 -3.33
C PRO A 79 -9.71 -11.92 -1.79
N TYR A 80 -9.44 -13.02 -1.10
CA TYR A 80 -9.37 -13.02 0.37
C TYR A 80 -8.08 -12.36 0.87
N LEU A 81 -6.94 -12.62 0.21
CA LEU A 81 -5.70 -11.89 0.47
C LEU A 81 -5.90 -10.39 0.25
N ARG A 82 -6.43 -9.98 -0.92
CA ARG A 82 -6.64 -8.58 -1.27
C ARG A 82 -7.55 -7.83 -0.30
N ARG A 83 -8.51 -8.50 0.36
CA ARG A 83 -9.34 -7.89 1.42
C ARG A 83 -8.55 -7.50 2.67
N LYS A 84 -7.41 -8.16 2.93
CA LYS A 84 -6.51 -7.86 4.05
C LYS A 84 -5.49 -6.78 3.73
N LEU A 85 -5.49 -6.29 2.49
CA LEU A 85 -4.58 -5.27 1.98
C LEU A 85 -5.33 -3.96 1.69
N GLY A 86 -4.70 -2.84 2.03
CA GLY A 86 -5.07 -1.54 1.54
C GLY A 86 -4.18 -1.18 0.34
N ILE A 87 -4.76 -0.83 -0.80
CA ILE A 87 -3.98 -0.43 -1.97
C ILE A 87 -4.24 1.04 -2.27
N VAL A 88 -3.16 1.82 -2.32
CA VAL A 88 -3.16 3.24 -2.64
C VAL A 88 -2.42 3.41 -3.95
N PHE A 89 -3.13 3.78 -5.01
CA PHE A 89 -2.58 3.98 -6.35
C PHE A 89 -2.13 5.42 -6.58
N GLN A 90 -1.20 5.62 -7.51
CA GLN A 90 -0.75 6.93 -7.93
C GLN A 90 -1.88 7.76 -8.59
N ASP A 91 -2.75 7.12 -9.38
CA ASP A 91 -3.78 7.77 -10.20
C ASP A 91 -5.15 7.86 -9.51
N PHE A 92 -5.21 7.94 -8.21
CA PHE A 92 -6.43 7.94 -7.38
C PHE A 92 -7.39 6.77 -7.66
N GLN A 93 -7.74 6.50 -8.91
CA GLN A 93 -8.68 5.46 -9.35
C GLN A 93 -10.02 5.51 -8.60
N LEU A 94 -10.54 6.70 -8.39
CA LEU A 94 -11.89 6.91 -7.88
C LEU A 94 -12.90 6.78 -9.03
N LEU A 95 -14.05 6.20 -8.73
CA LEU A 95 -15.16 6.11 -9.67
C LEU A 95 -15.78 7.51 -9.84
N THR A 96 -15.65 8.09 -11.02
CA THR A 96 -15.99 9.49 -11.30
C THR A 96 -17.50 9.72 -11.46
N ASP A 97 -18.28 8.65 -11.64
CA ASP A 97 -19.72 8.65 -11.80
C ASP A 97 -20.50 8.68 -10.48
N ARG A 98 -19.81 8.73 -9.34
CA ARG A 98 -20.44 8.65 -8.02
C ARG A 98 -19.68 9.42 -6.94
N SER A 99 -20.41 9.81 -5.88
CA SER A 99 -19.87 10.55 -4.75
C SER A 99 -18.86 9.73 -3.94
N VAL A 100 -18.13 10.41 -3.05
CA VAL A 100 -17.18 9.80 -2.09
C VAL A 100 -17.83 8.66 -1.31
N ILE A 101 -18.97 8.90 -0.66
CA ILE A 101 -19.68 7.84 0.09
C ILE A 101 -19.98 6.64 -0.82
N LYS A 102 -20.44 6.88 -2.05
CA LYS A 102 -20.77 5.80 -2.98
C LYS A 102 -19.54 5.04 -3.49
N ASN A 103 -18.39 5.70 -3.60
CA ASN A 103 -17.11 5.05 -3.87
C ASN A 103 -16.73 4.08 -2.75
N LEU A 104 -16.84 4.53 -1.49
CA LEU A 104 -16.50 3.72 -0.31
C LEU A 104 -17.52 2.58 -0.09
N GLU A 105 -18.81 2.88 -0.22
CA GLU A 105 -19.90 1.90 -0.13
C GLU A 105 -19.74 0.77 -1.15
N PHE A 106 -19.33 1.11 -2.38
CA PHE A 106 -19.09 0.13 -3.44
C PHE A 106 -18.05 -0.92 -3.02
N VAL A 107 -16.93 -0.47 -2.42
CA VAL A 107 -15.86 -1.38 -1.97
C VAL A 107 -16.34 -2.30 -0.85
N LEU A 108 -17.03 -1.75 0.17
CA LEU A 108 -17.55 -2.56 1.27
C LEU A 108 -18.54 -3.63 0.78
N LYS A 109 -19.46 -3.26 -0.11
CA LYS A 109 -20.40 -4.22 -0.73
C LYS A 109 -19.66 -5.29 -1.54
N ALA A 110 -18.67 -4.90 -2.35
CA ALA A 110 -17.87 -5.81 -3.15
C ALA A 110 -17.05 -6.78 -2.29
N THR A 111 -16.68 -6.37 -1.06
CA THR A 111 -15.95 -7.21 -0.10
C THR A 111 -16.87 -8.01 0.83
N GLY A 112 -18.19 -7.94 0.63
CA GLY A 112 -19.16 -8.82 1.27
C GLY A 112 -19.93 -8.23 2.45
N TRP A 113 -19.79 -6.93 2.73
CA TRP A 113 -20.59 -6.24 3.74
C TRP A 113 -22.05 -6.14 3.29
N LYS A 114 -23.00 -6.45 4.18
CA LYS A 114 -24.44 -6.50 3.86
C LYS A 114 -25.27 -5.54 4.72
N ASN A 115 -24.85 -5.32 5.97
CA ASN A 115 -25.58 -4.46 6.90
C ASN A 115 -25.34 -2.99 6.55
N LYS A 116 -26.42 -2.26 6.24
CA LYS A 116 -26.36 -0.85 5.82
C LYS A 116 -25.85 0.08 6.92
N GLU A 117 -26.22 -0.18 8.17
CA GLU A 117 -25.83 0.63 9.32
C GLU A 117 -24.33 0.48 9.60
N GLN A 118 -23.82 -0.76 9.61
CA GLN A 118 -22.38 -1.02 9.74
C GLN A 118 -21.56 -0.42 8.58
N ILE A 119 -22.10 -0.46 7.36
CA ILE A 119 -21.45 0.18 6.19
C ILE A 119 -21.37 1.70 6.41
N ALA A 120 -22.46 2.35 6.83
CA ALA A 120 -22.49 3.79 7.07
C ALA A 120 -21.51 4.18 8.19
N GLU A 121 -21.57 3.49 9.33
CA GLU A 121 -20.64 3.70 10.44
C GLU A 121 -19.18 3.53 10.04
N ARG A 122 -18.88 2.48 9.26
CA ARG A 122 -17.51 2.26 8.78
C ARG A 122 -17.01 3.35 7.85
N ILE A 123 -17.86 3.84 6.96
CA ILE A 123 -17.54 4.96 6.07
C ILE A 123 -17.26 6.22 6.88
N ASP A 124 -18.12 6.56 7.82
CA ASP A 124 -17.93 7.73 8.68
C ASP A 124 -16.62 7.64 9.45
N ASN A 125 -16.32 6.48 10.05
CA ASN A 125 -15.08 6.24 10.79
C ASN A 125 -13.83 6.43 9.93
N VAL A 126 -13.78 5.90 8.70
CA VAL A 126 -12.59 6.08 7.85
C VAL A 126 -12.49 7.51 7.32
N LEU A 127 -13.61 8.19 7.04
CA LEU A 127 -13.61 9.59 6.65
C LEU A 127 -13.07 10.51 7.75
N ILE A 128 -13.43 10.24 9.01
CA ILE A 128 -12.87 10.94 10.18
C ILE A 128 -11.35 10.69 10.26
N GLN A 129 -10.90 9.44 10.11
CA GLN A 129 -9.48 9.09 10.20
C GLN A 129 -8.61 9.84 9.21
N VAL A 130 -9.14 10.16 8.02
CA VAL A 130 -8.42 10.90 6.99
C VAL A 130 -8.74 12.39 6.94
N GLY A 131 -9.57 12.90 7.86
CA GLY A 131 -9.97 14.31 7.93
C GLY A 131 -10.94 14.76 6.83
N MET A 132 -11.80 13.84 6.34
CA MET A 132 -12.73 14.08 5.22
C MET A 132 -14.21 13.91 5.58
N GLN A 133 -14.56 13.96 6.87
CA GLN A 133 -15.92 13.71 7.39
C GLN A 133 -17.00 14.58 6.76
N ASN A 134 -16.66 15.80 6.32
CA ASN A 134 -17.60 16.75 5.72
C ASN A 134 -17.60 16.72 4.17
N LYS A 135 -16.96 15.74 3.54
CA LYS A 135 -16.78 15.66 2.08
C LYS A 135 -17.45 14.44 1.44
N GLY A 136 -18.19 13.65 2.20
CA GLY A 136 -18.77 12.38 1.73
C GLY A 136 -19.76 12.52 0.57
N TYR A 137 -20.45 13.66 0.45
CA TYR A 137 -21.42 13.95 -0.61
C TYR A 137 -20.76 14.43 -1.92
N LYS A 138 -19.48 14.86 -1.87
CA LYS A 138 -18.76 15.40 -3.02
C LYS A 138 -18.49 14.34 -4.09
N MET A 139 -18.46 14.78 -5.34
CA MET A 139 -17.95 13.99 -6.46
C MET A 139 -16.42 14.11 -6.54
N PRO A 140 -15.69 13.12 -7.07
CA PRO A 140 -14.23 13.18 -7.18
C PRO A 140 -13.69 14.45 -7.84
N HIS A 141 -14.33 14.92 -8.90
CA HIS A 141 -13.91 16.13 -9.62
C HIS A 141 -14.11 17.44 -8.85
N GLU A 142 -14.86 17.43 -7.74
CA GLU A 142 -15.05 18.58 -6.84
C GLU A 142 -14.00 18.62 -5.71
N LEU A 143 -13.07 17.66 -5.68
CA LEU A 143 -12.02 17.52 -4.67
C LEU A 143 -10.67 17.95 -5.24
N SER A 144 -9.84 18.61 -4.42
CA SER A 144 -8.42 18.81 -4.73
C SER A 144 -7.68 17.48 -4.83
N GLY A 145 -6.50 17.48 -5.45
CA GLY A 145 -5.66 16.26 -5.54
C GLY A 145 -5.35 15.63 -4.18
N GLY A 146 -5.02 16.47 -3.19
CA GLY A 146 -4.77 16.01 -1.82
C GLY A 146 -6.02 15.45 -1.14
N GLU A 147 -7.20 16.04 -1.36
CA GLU A 147 -8.48 15.51 -0.87
C GLU A 147 -8.81 14.18 -1.54
N GLN A 148 -8.60 14.05 -2.86
CA GLN A 148 -8.78 12.78 -3.56
C GLN A 148 -7.86 11.71 -2.99
N GLN A 149 -6.60 12.03 -2.73
CA GLN A 149 -5.64 11.08 -2.13
C GLN A 149 -6.06 10.65 -0.73
N ARG A 150 -6.58 11.56 0.09
CA ARG A 150 -7.16 11.21 1.40
C ARG A 150 -8.33 10.23 1.26
N ILE A 151 -9.19 10.41 0.27
CA ILE A 151 -10.30 9.46 -0.01
C ILE A 151 -9.76 8.10 -0.49
N VAL A 152 -8.70 8.07 -1.30
CA VAL A 152 -8.03 6.82 -1.69
C VAL A 152 -7.47 6.08 -0.46
N ILE A 153 -6.87 6.81 0.48
CA ILE A 153 -6.39 6.23 1.75
C ILE A 153 -7.59 5.74 2.59
N ALA A 154 -8.68 6.52 2.70
CA ALA A 154 -9.91 6.06 3.37
C ALA A 154 -10.44 4.76 2.76
N ARG A 155 -10.46 4.67 1.43
CA ARG A 155 -10.83 3.45 0.71
C ARG A 155 -9.92 2.27 1.06
N ALA A 156 -8.63 2.50 1.16
CA ALA A 156 -7.67 1.46 1.54
C ALA A 156 -7.89 0.95 2.98
N LEU A 157 -8.38 1.80 3.89
CA LEU A 157 -8.63 1.47 5.30
C LEU A 157 -9.95 0.71 5.55
N LEU A 158 -10.87 0.63 4.59
CA LEU A 158 -12.25 0.13 4.79
C LEU A 158 -12.34 -1.25 5.44
N ASN A 159 -11.46 -2.18 5.11
CA ASN A 159 -11.48 -3.55 5.61
C ASN A 159 -10.45 -3.81 6.73
N ASP A 160 -10.02 -2.80 7.47
CA ASP A 160 -8.99 -2.90 8.52
C ASP A 160 -7.74 -3.67 8.05
N PRO A 161 -7.05 -3.17 7.01
CA PRO A 161 -5.94 -3.89 6.42
C PRO A 161 -4.78 -4.06 7.40
N LYS A 162 -4.07 -5.19 7.30
CA LYS A 162 -2.81 -5.41 8.02
C LYS A 162 -1.63 -4.72 7.33
N LEU A 163 -1.75 -4.47 6.04
CA LEU A 163 -0.71 -3.87 5.20
C LEU A 163 -1.34 -2.89 4.20
N ILE A 164 -0.77 -1.70 4.14
CA ILE A 164 -1.03 -0.74 3.05
C ILE A 164 0.13 -0.81 2.07
N LEU A 165 -0.20 -1.00 0.80
CA LEU A 165 0.71 -0.93 -0.35
C LEU A 165 0.43 0.39 -1.07
N ALA A 166 1.33 1.36 -0.95
CA ALA A 166 1.17 2.68 -1.53
C ALA A 166 2.16 2.89 -2.68
N ASP A 167 1.66 2.92 -3.92
CA ASP A 167 2.48 3.12 -5.11
C ASP A 167 2.52 4.61 -5.47
N GLU A 168 3.64 5.27 -5.17
CA GLU A 168 3.90 6.69 -5.41
C GLU A 168 2.74 7.63 -5.00
N PRO A 169 2.21 7.52 -3.76
CA PRO A 169 0.96 8.18 -3.36
C PRO A 169 1.02 9.72 -3.34
N THR A 170 2.20 10.30 -3.50
CA THR A 170 2.44 11.75 -3.50
C THR A 170 2.92 12.28 -4.85
N GLY A 171 3.01 11.43 -5.88
CA GLY A 171 3.63 11.77 -7.16
C GLY A 171 2.95 12.89 -7.94
N ASN A 172 1.65 13.12 -7.71
CA ASN A 172 0.83 14.13 -8.40
C ASN A 172 0.43 15.31 -7.48
N LEU A 173 1.12 15.48 -6.34
CA LEU A 173 0.78 16.47 -5.33
C LEU A 173 1.91 17.50 -5.17
N ASP A 174 1.55 18.69 -4.73
CA ASP A 174 2.51 19.70 -4.32
C ASP A 174 3.28 19.27 -3.06
N PRO A 175 4.45 19.87 -2.74
CA PRO A 175 5.30 19.45 -1.63
C PRO A 175 4.62 19.51 -0.26
N GLU A 176 3.78 20.53 0.00
CA GLU A 176 3.09 20.70 1.28
C GLU A 176 2.03 19.60 1.47
N THR A 177 1.18 19.42 0.47
CA THR A 177 0.16 18.35 0.44
C THR A 177 0.81 16.97 0.55
N SER A 178 1.94 16.75 -0.15
CA SER A 178 2.73 15.51 -0.08
C SER A 178 3.18 15.21 1.35
N GLY A 179 3.66 16.21 2.08
CA GLY A 179 4.03 16.08 3.50
C GLY A 179 2.84 15.67 4.37
N GLN A 180 1.67 16.28 4.15
CA GLN A 180 0.44 15.95 4.90
C GLN A 180 -0.03 14.51 4.64
N ILE A 181 0.03 14.04 3.39
CA ILE A 181 -0.32 12.66 3.03
C ILE A 181 0.66 11.67 3.67
N LEU A 182 1.94 11.99 3.65
CA LEU A 182 2.97 11.14 4.26
C LEU A 182 2.81 11.07 5.78
N GLN A 183 2.56 12.21 6.43
CA GLN A 183 2.25 12.23 7.86
C GLN A 183 1.03 11.35 8.20
N LEU A 184 -0.04 11.42 7.40
CA LEU A 184 -1.22 10.57 7.57
C LEU A 184 -0.87 9.08 7.48
N LEU A 185 -0.05 8.66 6.51
CA LEU A 185 0.38 7.27 6.38
C LEU A 185 1.26 6.82 7.55
N HIS A 186 2.14 7.69 8.06
CA HIS A 186 2.91 7.42 9.27
C HIS A 186 2.02 7.28 10.51
N ASP A 187 0.99 8.13 10.66
CA ASP A 187 0.06 8.03 11.78
C ASP A 187 -0.77 6.74 11.72
N ILE A 188 -1.12 6.27 10.54
CA ILE A 188 -1.78 4.97 10.32
C ILE A 188 -0.82 3.84 10.74
N SER A 189 0.46 3.91 10.35
CA SER A 189 1.46 2.91 10.73
C SER A 189 1.65 2.85 12.25
N ARG A 190 1.76 3.99 12.92
CA ARG A 190 1.86 4.06 14.39
C ARG A 190 0.68 3.43 15.14
N ARG A 191 -0.48 3.32 14.47
CA ARG A 191 -1.68 2.62 15.00
C ARG A 191 -1.65 1.11 14.74
N GLY A 192 -0.56 0.58 14.15
CA GLY A 192 -0.32 -0.85 13.98
C GLY A 192 -0.57 -1.41 12.58
N THR A 193 -0.97 -0.59 11.60
CA THR A 193 -1.07 -1.03 10.20
C THR A 193 0.28 -0.88 9.52
N SER A 194 0.85 -1.96 8.98
CA SER A 194 2.12 -1.87 8.24
C SER A 194 1.95 -1.09 6.95
N VAL A 195 3.00 -0.39 6.51
CA VAL A 195 2.98 0.40 5.27
C VAL A 195 4.23 0.11 4.45
N VAL A 196 4.05 -0.25 3.19
CA VAL A 196 5.11 -0.28 2.18
C VAL A 196 4.78 0.79 1.13
N MET A 197 5.62 1.81 1.05
CA MET A 197 5.42 2.94 0.16
C MET A 197 6.53 3.02 -0.87
N THR A 198 6.20 2.99 -2.16
CA THR A 198 7.17 3.31 -3.20
C THR A 198 7.27 4.82 -3.38
N THR A 199 8.48 5.31 -3.61
CA THR A 199 8.70 6.70 -3.98
C THR A 199 10.05 6.88 -4.70
N HIS A 200 10.13 7.92 -5.50
CA HIS A 200 11.38 8.44 -6.04
C HIS A 200 11.75 9.81 -5.45
N ASN A 201 10.96 10.33 -4.49
CA ASN A 201 11.19 11.62 -3.83
C ASN A 201 12.03 11.44 -2.56
N TYR A 202 13.35 11.59 -2.70
CA TYR A 202 14.31 11.44 -1.61
C TYR A 202 14.16 12.53 -0.53
N THR A 203 13.69 13.73 -0.89
CA THR A 203 13.46 14.82 0.07
C THR A 203 12.36 14.45 1.07
N LEU A 204 11.28 13.84 0.62
CA LEU A 204 10.22 13.35 1.50
C LEU A 204 10.73 12.25 2.43
N VAL A 205 11.51 11.30 1.91
CA VAL A 205 12.09 10.21 2.72
C VAL A 205 13.01 10.75 3.80
N HIS A 206 13.81 11.79 3.50
CA HIS A 206 14.69 12.44 4.48
C HIS A 206 13.90 13.14 5.58
N ASN A 207 12.80 13.83 5.23
CA ASN A 207 12.00 14.60 6.20
C ASN A 207 11.10 13.69 7.09
N TYR A 208 10.80 12.49 6.64
CA TYR A 208 9.98 11.51 7.35
C TYR A 208 10.72 10.17 7.42
N PRO A 209 11.70 10.02 8.32
CA PRO A 209 12.58 8.86 8.35
C PRO A 209 11.84 7.58 8.71
N ALA A 210 12.11 6.53 7.94
CA ALA A 210 11.70 5.15 8.19
C ALA A 210 12.72 4.22 7.51
N ARG A 211 12.53 2.90 7.65
CA ARG A 211 13.37 1.91 6.98
C ARG A 211 13.31 2.07 5.46
N ILE A 212 14.44 1.94 4.80
CA ILE A 212 14.59 2.14 3.37
C ILE A 212 15.09 0.85 2.71
N VAL A 213 14.37 0.40 1.70
CA VAL A 213 14.79 -0.65 0.76
C VAL A 213 14.98 -0.02 -0.60
N LYS A 214 16.18 -0.12 -1.17
CA LYS A 214 16.51 0.42 -2.49
C LYS A 214 16.27 -0.62 -3.57
N CYS A 215 15.52 -0.25 -4.59
CA CYS A 215 15.30 -1.04 -5.79
C CYS A 215 16.21 -0.49 -6.92
N GLU A 216 17.26 -1.21 -7.26
CA GLU A 216 18.25 -0.78 -8.24
C GLU A 216 18.83 -1.97 -9.02
N ASN A 217 18.97 -1.83 -10.35
CA ASN A 217 19.53 -2.86 -11.24
C ASN A 217 18.89 -4.25 -11.09
N GLY A 218 17.57 -4.29 -10.84
CA GLY A 218 16.84 -5.54 -10.64
C GLY A 218 17.06 -6.22 -9.28
N LEU A 219 17.68 -5.54 -8.32
CA LEU A 219 17.94 -6.04 -6.97
C LEU A 219 17.20 -5.20 -5.92
N LEU A 220 16.93 -5.81 -4.77
CA LEU A 220 16.47 -5.13 -3.55
C LEU A 220 17.61 -5.09 -2.55
N CYS A 221 17.99 -3.89 -2.09
CA CYS A 221 19.04 -3.67 -1.09
C CYS A 221 18.43 -2.95 0.13
N ASP A 222 18.49 -3.57 1.29
CA ASP A 222 18.07 -2.94 2.55
C ASP A 222 19.19 -2.02 3.05
N LEU A 223 18.92 -0.71 3.08
CA LEU A 223 19.92 0.27 3.50
C LEU A 223 20.09 0.39 5.03
N ASN A 224 19.23 -0.28 5.79
CA ASN A 224 19.28 -0.26 7.25
C ASN A 224 19.88 -1.54 7.86
N SER A 225 20.16 -2.59 7.05
CA SER A 225 20.75 -3.84 7.54
C SER A 225 22.22 -3.72 7.96
N ASP A 226 22.92 -2.66 7.49
CA ASP A 226 24.34 -2.46 7.78
C ASP A 226 24.62 -1.81 9.16
N LYS A 227 23.57 -1.51 9.96
CA LYS A 227 23.75 -0.89 11.29
C LYS A 227 23.68 -1.86 12.46
N GLU A 228 23.42 -3.13 12.24
CA GLU A 228 23.38 -4.17 13.30
C GLU A 228 24.69 -4.97 13.43
N GLY A 229 25.77 -4.54 12.76
CA GLY A 229 27.06 -5.25 12.69
C GLY A 229 28.28 -4.48 13.21
N GLU A 230 28.11 -3.36 13.97
CA GLU A 230 29.20 -2.69 14.69
C GLU A 230 28.99 -2.68 16.20
#